data_a8b41c5e2e8a8ffa930e22d586902bcb
#
_entry.id   a8b41c5e2e8a8ffa930e22d586902bcb
#
_cell.length_a   1.000
_cell.length_b   1.000
_cell.length_c   1.000
_cell.angle_alpha   90.00
_cell.angle_beta   90.00
_cell.angle_gamma   90.00
#
_symmetry.space_group_name_H-M   'P 1'
#
loop_
_entity.id
_entity.type
_entity.pdbx_description
1 polymer ?
#
loop_
_entity_poly.entity_id
_entity_poly.type
_entity_poly.pdbx_seq_one_letter_code
_entity_poly.pdbx_strand_id
1 'polypeptide(L)'
;MKQQLEAIRKAALDAISNAGKAEDLEALRVRYLGKKGELTAVLKQMGKLSAEERPVIGQLANDVRAKLEANIEEKTKELADKAMELKLKSEAVDVTIPGKQEKIGVKHPMYQVLDEIKDIFVGMGFEILEDREVELAEYNFTKLNVEEGHPAREWSDTFYFTEDSSILLRTQTSPMQIHAMETRELPIRILAPGRVYRKDEVDATHSPMFHQIEGMAIDKGITMADLKGTLNEVVRQLYGEHTVTRFRPHHFPFTEPSCEMDIQCHKCHGAGCPTCKGEGWIEILGCGMVHPKVLEMSGIDPDEYSGYAFGIGLERMVMGRFKIDDIRLFYENDVRFLHQF
;
A
#
# COMPACT_ATOMS: atom_id res chain seq x y z
N MET A 1 26.54 -38.56 74.56
CA MET A 1 25.47 -37.76 73.86
C MET A 1 25.96 -36.44 73.31
N LYS A 2 26.70 -35.58 74.05
CA LYS A 2 27.24 -34.31 73.49
C LYS A 2 28.09 -34.47 72.23
N GLN A 3 29.06 -35.41 72.27
CA GLN A 3 29.89 -35.74 71.10
C GLN A 3 29.06 -36.29 69.90
N GLN A 4 27.98 -37.04 70.14
CA GLN A 4 27.07 -37.54 69.09
C GLN A 4 26.28 -36.43 68.41
N LEU A 5 25.77 -35.44 69.21
CA LEU A 5 25.07 -34.27 68.67
C LEU A 5 25.98 -33.41 67.81
N GLU A 6 27.25 -33.21 68.26
CA GLU A 6 28.23 -32.47 67.49
C GLU A 6 28.67 -33.20 66.22
N ALA A 7 28.77 -34.52 66.24
CA ALA A 7 29.07 -35.35 65.08
C ALA A 7 27.91 -35.25 64.03
N ILE A 8 26.65 -35.39 64.51
CA ILE A 8 25.46 -35.23 63.65
C ILE A 8 25.41 -33.82 63.05
N ARG A 9 25.68 -32.75 63.86
CA ARG A 9 25.72 -31.38 63.39
C ARG A 9 26.71 -31.22 62.25
N LYS A 10 27.95 -31.72 62.45
CA LYS A 10 29.00 -31.60 61.44
C LYS A 10 28.67 -32.36 60.19
N ALA A 11 28.24 -33.62 60.29
CA ALA A 11 27.88 -34.44 59.15
C ALA A 11 26.69 -33.86 58.33
N ALA A 12 25.68 -33.35 59.08
CA ALA A 12 24.52 -32.69 58.44
C ALA A 12 24.89 -31.40 57.71
N LEU A 13 25.70 -30.50 58.35
CA LEU A 13 26.12 -29.27 57.72
C LEU A 13 26.97 -29.54 56.46
N ASP A 14 27.88 -30.51 56.51
CA ASP A 14 28.70 -30.92 55.36
C ASP A 14 27.80 -31.47 54.20
N ALA A 15 26.79 -32.28 54.57
CA ALA A 15 25.87 -32.81 53.58
C ALA A 15 24.97 -31.74 52.96
N ILE A 16 24.48 -30.78 53.76
CA ILE A 16 23.66 -29.63 53.28
C ILE A 16 24.49 -28.74 52.36
N SER A 17 25.76 -28.46 52.71
CA SER A 17 26.63 -27.60 51.87
C SER A 17 26.90 -28.22 50.50
N ASN A 18 27.00 -29.53 50.42
CA ASN A 18 27.26 -30.27 49.18
C ASN A 18 26.00 -30.65 48.40
N ALA A 19 24.81 -30.33 48.90
CA ALA A 19 23.57 -30.63 48.20
C ALA A 19 23.47 -29.77 46.94
N GLY A 20 23.26 -30.45 45.80
CA GLY A 20 23.19 -29.81 44.49
C GLY A 20 21.74 -29.61 43.97
N LYS A 21 20.76 -30.24 44.62
CA LYS A 21 19.33 -30.19 44.24
C LYS A 21 18.43 -29.98 45.45
N ALA A 22 17.28 -29.34 45.21
CA ALA A 22 16.28 -29.12 46.25
C ALA A 22 15.73 -30.43 46.83
N GLU A 23 15.63 -31.50 46.03
CA GLU A 23 15.20 -32.82 46.45
C GLU A 23 16.17 -33.45 47.46
N ASP A 24 17.48 -33.23 47.26
CA ASP A 24 18.53 -33.70 48.16
C ASP A 24 18.41 -33.01 49.55
N LEU A 25 18.07 -31.71 49.58
CA LEU A 25 17.89 -30.96 50.85
C LEU A 25 16.64 -31.44 51.63
N GLU A 26 15.57 -31.75 50.95
CA GLU A 26 14.39 -32.34 51.62
C GLU A 26 14.66 -33.74 52.16
N ALA A 27 15.40 -34.53 51.39
CA ALA A 27 15.86 -35.87 51.90
C ALA A 27 16.75 -35.72 53.14
N LEU A 28 17.67 -34.75 53.15
CA LEU A 28 18.51 -34.45 54.32
C LEU A 28 17.71 -33.91 55.50
N ARG A 29 16.71 -33.06 55.28
CA ARG A 29 15.77 -32.58 56.28
C ARG A 29 15.03 -33.77 56.94
N VAL A 30 14.49 -34.69 56.17
CA VAL A 30 13.81 -35.90 56.68
C VAL A 30 14.77 -36.77 57.44
N ARG A 31 16.00 -36.99 56.92
CA ARG A 31 17.02 -37.84 57.54
C ARG A 31 17.46 -37.30 58.89
N TYR A 32 17.73 -36.00 59.03
CA TYR A 32 18.27 -35.46 60.29
C TYR A 32 17.18 -34.93 61.24
N LEU A 33 16.16 -34.27 60.72
CA LEU A 33 15.12 -33.57 61.51
C LEU A 33 13.77 -34.27 61.56
N GLY A 34 13.56 -35.31 60.74
CA GLY A 34 12.28 -36.03 60.68
C GLY A 34 11.90 -36.73 61.96
N LYS A 35 10.64 -37.20 62.04
CA LYS A 35 10.12 -37.93 63.23
C LYS A 35 10.95 -39.19 63.62
N LYS A 36 11.64 -39.80 62.66
CA LYS A 36 12.56 -40.90 62.82
C LYS A 36 14.03 -40.49 62.52
N GLY A 37 14.29 -39.23 62.42
CA GLY A 37 15.60 -38.69 62.07
C GLY A 37 16.68 -38.88 63.14
N GLU A 38 17.95 -38.75 62.74
CA GLU A 38 19.11 -39.00 63.58
C GLU A 38 19.11 -38.13 64.84
N LEU A 39 18.75 -36.83 64.73
CA LEU A 39 18.62 -35.92 65.86
C LEU A 39 17.50 -36.33 66.81
N THR A 40 16.34 -36.73 66.26
CA THR A 40 15.19 -37.20 67.08
C THR A 40 15.49 -38.51 67.76
N ALA A 41 16.28 -39.40 67.18
CA ALA A 41 16.73 -40.66 67.79
C ALA A 41 17.61 -40.42 69.03
N VAL A 42 18.53 -39.42 68.98
CA VAL A 42 19.37 -39.06 70.14
C VAL A 42 18.52 -38.42 71.23
N LEU A 43 17.56 -37.58 70.90
CA LEU A 43 16.60 -36.95 71.86
C LEU A 43 15.77 -38.00 72.61
N LYS A 44 15.32 -39.07 71.98
CA LYS A 44 14.60 -40.19 72.61
C LYS A 44 15.40 -40.92 73.69
N GLN A 45 16.75 -40.85 73.63
CA GLN A 45 17.64 -41.48 74.60
C GLN A 45 17.88 -40.57 75.82
N MET A 46 17.37 -39.34 75.86
CA MET A 46 17.53 -38.39 76.92
C MET A 46 16.92 -38.88 78.29
N GLY A 47 15.98 -39.81 78.21
CA GLY A 47 15.41 -40.45 79.39
C GLY A 47 16.41 -41.21 80.27
N LYS A 48 17.60 -41.54 79.77
CA LYS A 48 18.68 -42.27 80.41
C LYS A 48 19.70 -41.34 81.12
N LEU A 49 19.53 -39.99 81.01
CA LEU A 49 20.46 -39.00 81.61
C LEU A 49 19.99 -38.55 82.97
N SER A 50 20.94 -38.02 83.78
CA SER A 50 20.66 -37.40 85.09
C SER A 50 19.82 -36.14 84.93
N ALA A 51 19.14 -35.76 86.08
CA ALA A 51 18.29 -34.59 86.05
C ALA A 51 18.99 -33.26 85.72
N GLU A 52 20.29 -33.19 85.98
CA GLU A 52 21.13 -32.01 85.76
C GLU A 52 21.65 -31.93 84.29
N GLU A 53 21.86 -33.05 83.62
CA GLU A 53 22.35 -33.13 82.27
C GLU A 53 21.28 -32.91 81.17
N ARG A 54 20.00 -33.26 81.50
CA ARG A 54 18.87 -33.17 80.57
C ARG A 54 18.67 -31.77 79.99
N PRO A 55 18.66 -30.67 80.79
CA PRO A 55 18.42 -29.34 80.25
C PRO A 55 19.56 -28.91 79.33
N VAL A 56 20.80 -29.24 79.71
CA VAL A 56 22.01 -28.86 78.88
C VAL A 56 22.03 -29.58 77.49
N ILE A 57 21.71 -30.87 77.49
CA ILE A 57 21.63 -31.65 76.26
C ILE A 57 20.42 -31.28 75.43
N GLY A 58 19.28 -30.93 76.09
CA GLY A 58 18.08 -30.43 75.40
C GLY A 58 18.30 -29.10 74.70
N GLN A 59 19.00 -28.18 75.36
CA GLN A 59 19.41 -26.89 74.79
C GLN A 59 20.30 -27.09 73.57
N LEU A 60 21.34 -27.89 73.70
CA LEU A 60 22.31 -28.20 72.62
C LEU A 60 21.59 -28.84 71.39
N ALA A 61 20.64 -29.75 71.65
CA ALA A 61 19.87 -30.38 70.57
C ALA A 61 18.97 -29.40 69.86
N ASN A 62 18.35 -28.46 70.61
CA ASN A 62 17.54 -27.39 70.00
C ASN A 62 18.42 -26.42 69.20
N ASP A 63 19.59 -26.06 69.65
CA ASP A 63 20.54 -25.21 68.93
C ASP A 63 21.05 -25.88 67.65
N VAL A 64 21.33 -27.19 67.71
CA VAL A 64 21.69 -27.97 66.50
C VAL A 64 20.54 -27.99 65.53
N ARG A 65 19.31 -28.23 66.01
CA ARG A 65 18.10 -28.24 65.15
C ARG A 65 17.87 -26.91 64.48
N ALA A 66 17.90 -25.82 65.23
CA ALA A 66 17.73 -24.47 64.69
C ALA A 66 18.75 -24.13 63.63
N LYS A 67 20.03 -24.54 63.92
CA LYS A 67 21.11 -24.30 62.98
C LYS A 67 21.00 -25.10 61.70
N LEU A 68 20.54 -26.36 61.76
CA LEU A 68 20.30 -27.18 60.57
C LEU A 68 19.11 -26.67 59.76
N GLU A 69 18.03 -26.28 60.44
CA GLU A 69 16.86 -25.68 59.76
C GLU A 69 17.26 -24.40 59.01
N ALA A 70 18.01 -23.49 59.63
CA ALA A 70 18.46 -22.27 59.01
C ALA A 70 19.36 -22.50 57.80
N ASN A 71 20.32 -23.46 57.90
CA ASN A 71 21.20 -23.78 56.75
C ASN A 71 20.46 -24.47 55.61
N ILE A 72 19.47 -25.31 55.88
CA ILE A 72 18.62 -25.90 54.84
C ILE A 72 17.81 -24.81 54.13
N GLU A 73 17.23 -23.86 54.87
CA GLU A 73 16.49 -22.75 54.27
C GLU A 73 17.37 -21.86 53.41
N GLU A 74 18.53 -21.47 53.92
CA GLU A 74 19.53 -20.67 53.19
C GLU A 74 19.98 -21.36 51.89
N LYS A 75 20.31 -22.66 52.00
CA LYS A 75 20.73 -23.44 50.81
C LYS A 75 19.59 -23.66 49.81
N THR A 76 18.36 -23.83 50.29
CA THR A 76 17.19 -23.94 49.41
C THR A 76 17.00 -22.65 48.62
N LYS A 77 17.13 -21.48 49.28
CA LYS A 77 17.07 -20.17 48.60
C LYS A 77 18.19 -20.01 47.58
N GLU A 78 19.46 -20.36 47.97
CA GLU A 78 20.60 -20.30 47.02
C GLU A 78 20.34 -21.14 45.75
N LEU A 79 19.86 -22.37 45.89
CA LEU A 79 19.54 -23.24 44.78
C LEU A 79 18.39 -22.72 43.91
N ALA A 80 17.35 -22.14 44.54
CA ALA A 80 16.24 -21.52 43.82
C ALA A 80 16.69 -20.29 43.03
N ASP A 81 17.49 -19.43 43.63
CA ASP A 81 18.05 -18.25 42.97
C ASP A 81 18.94 -18.65 41.76
N LYS A 82 19.81 -19.66 41.92
CA LYS A 82 20.61 -20.21 40.81
C LYS A 82 19.75 -20.80 39.70
N ALA A 83 18.71 -21.55 40.06
CA ALA A 83 17.81 -22.12 39.06
C ALA A 83 17.05 -21.01 38.29
N MET A 84 16.62 -19.96 39.00
CA MET A 84 16.00 -18.79 38.39
C MET A 84 16.96 -18.06 37.44
N GLU A 85 18.21 -17.84 37.86
CA GLU A 85 19.23 -17.19 37.01
C GLU A 85 19.52 -17.97 35.75
N LEU A 86 19.64 -19.32 35.84
CA LEU A 86 19.80 -20.18 34.71
C LEU A 86 18.61 -20.13 33.76
N LYS A 87 17.41 -20.11 34.31
CA LYS A 87 16.17 -19.97 33.54
C LYS A 87 16.13 -18.64 32.80
N LEU A 88 16.40 -17.55 33.49
CA LEU A 88 16.43 -16.21 32.86
C LEU A 88 17.48 -16.13 31.74
N LYS A 89 18.66 -16.73 31.94
CA LYS A 89 19.69 -16.79 30.88
C LYS A 89 19.23 -17.64 29.66
N SER A 90 18.53 -18.74 29.90
CA SER A 90 18.02 -19.59 28.81
C SER A 90 16.85 -19.00 28.06
N GLU A 91 16.07 -18.13 28.72
CA GLU A 91 14.92 -17.45 28.14
C GLU A 91 15.27 -16.03 27.60
N ALA A 92 16.56 -15.65 27.64
CA ALA A 92 16.99 -14.37 27.11
C ALA A 92 16.75 -14.29 25.60
N VAL A 93 15.99 -13.28 25.19
CA VAL A 93 15.69 -13.00 23.77
C VAL A 93 16.54 -11.81 23.34
N ASP A 94 17.17 -11.93 22.18
CA ASP A 94 17.89 -10.82 21.58
C ASP A 94 16.90 -9.78 21.03
N VAL A 95 16.71 -8.70 21.80
CA VAL A 95 15.82 -7.60 21.45
C VAL A 95 16.39 -6.68 20.35
N THR A 96 17.64 -6.90 19.92
CA THR A 96 18.24 -6.14 18.82
C THR A 96 17.92 -6.72 17.45
N ILE A 97 17.39 -7.94 17.40
CA ILE A 97 16.89 -8.52 16.15
C ILE A 97 15.72 -7.68 15.65
N PRO A 98 15.82 -7.12 14.41
CA PRO A 98 14.74 -6.31 13.86
C PRO A 98 13.44 -7.13 13.77
N GLY A 99 12.34 -6.54 14.20
CA GLY A 99 11.01 -7.11 14.05
C GLY A 99 10.64 -7.31 12.58
N LYS A 100 9.57 -8.07 12.33
CA LYS A 100 9.01 -8.19 10.98
C LYS A 100 8.56 -6.80 10.50
N GLN A 101 9.26 -6.26 9.50
CA GLN A 101 8.83 -5.02 8.86
C GLN A 101 7.53 -5.28 8.11
N GLU A 102 6.52 -4.47 8.39
CA GLU A 102 5.32 -4.43 7.58
C GLU A 102 5.68 -3.88 6.19
N LYS A 103 5.31 -4.61 5.15
CA LYS A 103 5.47 -4.12 3.79
C LYS A 103 4.40 -3.05 3.55
N ILE A 104 4.83 -1.81 3.49
CA ILE A 104 3.96 -0.71 3.07
C ILE A 104 3.64 -0.91 1.59
N GLY A 105 2.36 -0.87 1.25
CA GLY A 105 1.93 -0.91 -0.15
C GLY A 105 2.39 0.34 -0.90
N VAL A 106 2.53 0.20 -2.21
CA VAL A 106 2.87 1.31 -3.11
C VAL A 106 1.66 1.67 -3.96
N LYS A 107 1.53 2.94 -4.30
CA LYS A 107 0.49 3.41 -5.20
C LYS A 107 0.88 3.05 -6.63
N HIS A 108 -0.06 2.46 -7.38
CA HIS A 108 0.16 2.12 -8.78
C HIS A 108 0.60 3.36 -9.59
N PRO A 109 1.61 3.29 -10.47
CA PRO A 109 2.13 4.45 -11.20
C PRO A 109 1.08 5.19 -12.02
N MET A 110 0.09 4.49 -12.56
CA MET A 110 -1.04 5.11 -13.26
C MET A 110 -1.85 6.03 -12.33
N TYR A 111 -2.16 5.58 -11.11
CA TYR A 111 -2.89 6.41 -10.16
C TYR A 111 -2.07 7.58 -9.62
N GLN A 112 -0.74 7.46 -9.57
CA GLN A 112 0.11 8.60 -9.19
C GLN A 112 -0.02 9.73 -10.21
N VAL A 113 0.08 9.42 -11.52
CA VAL A 113 -0.06 10.41 -12.59
C VAL A 113 -1.50 10.91 -12.72
N LEU A 114 -2.49 10.03 -12.59
CA LEU A 114 -3.90 10.41 -12.65
C LEU A 114 -4.26 11.43 -11.57
N ASP A 115 -3.81 11.23 -10.33
CA ASP A 115 -4.12 12.16 -9.25
C ASP A 115 -3.44 13.51 -9.47
N GLU A 116 -2.19 13.53 -9.95
CA GLU A 116 -1.49 14.77 -10.28
C GLU A 116 -2.23 15.56 -11.38
N ILE A 117 -2.73 14.86 -12.41
CA ILE A 117 -3.53 15.49 -13.47
C ILE A 117 -4.85 16.03 -12.88
N LYS A 118 -5.55 15.23 -12.06
CA LYS A 118 -6.79 15.68 -11.39
C LYS A 118 -6.53 16.94 -10.55
N ASP A 119 -5.46 16.97 -9.75
CA ASP A 119 -5.12 18.11 -8.89
C ASP A 119 -4.85 19.38 -9.71
N ILE A 120 -4.13 19.25 -10.84
CA ILE A 120 -3.87 20.37 -11.76
C ILE A 120 -5.20 20.95 -12.30
N PHE A 121 -6.09 20.09 -12.81
CA PHE A 121 -7.35 20.55 -13.39
C PHE A 121 -8.33 21.08 -12.35
N VAL A 122 -8.40 20.47 -11.16
CA VAL A 122 -9.19 21.00 -10.03
C VAL A 122 -8.68 22.38 -9.63
N GLY A 123 -7.35 22.58 -9.61
CA GLY A 123 -6.74 23.90 -9.38
C GLY A 123 -7.12 24.96 -10.43
N MET A 124 -7.46 24.55 -11.65
CA MET A 124 -7.94 25.40 -12.74
C MET A 124 -9.48 25.55 -12.77
N GLY A 125 -10.19 24.98 -11.78
CA GLY A 125 -11.64 25.09 -11.65
C GLY A 125 -12.44 24.05 -12.45
N PHE A 126 -11.82 22.92 -12.83
CA PHE A 126 -12.54 21.80 -13.43
C PHE A 126 -13.11 20.89 -12.34
N GLU A 127 -14.29 20.34 -12.59
CA GLU A 127 -14.91 19.31 -11.78
C GLU A 127 -14.58 17.93 -12.34
N ILE A 128 -14.25 16.98 -11.45
CA ILE A 128 -14.01 15.59 -11.86
C ILE A 128 -15.35 14.87 -11.99
N LEU A 129 -15.58 14.30 -13.15
CA LEU A 129 -16.80 13.54 -13.48
C LEU A 129 -16.45 12.09 -13.77
N GLU A 130 -17.09 11.17 -13.06
CA GLU A 130 -16.99 9.72 -13.31
C GLU A 130 -18.39 9.18 -13.65
N ASP A 131 -18.50 8.31 -14.66
CA ASP A 131 -19.76 7.75 -15.13
C ASP A 131 -19.57 6.30 -15.60
N ARG A 132 -20.65 5.70 -16.06
CA ARG A 132 -20.75 4.30 -16.50
C ARG A 132 -19.83 3.96 -17.66
N GLU A 133 -19.36 2.72 -17.69
CA GLU A 133 -18.53 2.16 -18.76
C GLU A 133 -19.36 1.51 -19.86
N VAL A 134 -20.55 1.02 -19.53
CA VAL A 134 -21.52 0.50 -20.48
C VAL A 134 -22.38 1.66 -20.95
N GLU A 135 -22.38 1.91 -22.26
CA GLU A 135 -22.96 3.11 -22.83
C GLU A 135 -23.89 2.78 -24.02
N LEU A 136 -24.76 3.72 -24.34
CA LEU A 136 -25.56 3.66 -25.57
C LEU A 136 -24.76 4.19 -26.76
N ALA A 137 -24.93 3.55 -27.91
CA ALA A 137 -24.29 4.00 -29.15
C ALA A 137 -24.69 5.44 -29.54
N GLU A 138 -25.87 5.90 -29.08
CA GLU A 138 -26.29 7.30 -29.24
C GLU A 138 -25.28 8.26 -28.60
N TYR A 139 -24.85 8.01 -27.36
CA TYR A 139 -23.90 8.89 -26.63
C TYR A 139 -22.45 8.68 -27.06
N ASN A 140 -22.10 7.42 -27.36
CA ASN A 140 -20.71 7.12 -27.75
C ASN A 140 -20.34 7.55 -29.17
N PHE A 141 -21.36 7.71 -30.04
CA PHE A 141 -21.15 8.01 -31.45
C PHE A 141 -22.07 9.12 -31.97
N THR A 142 -23.39 8.93 -31.97
CA THR A 142 -24.32 9.79 -32.71
C THR A 142 -24.27 11.23 -32.21
N LYS A 143 -24.37 11.46 -30.91
CA LYS A 143 -24.30 12.80 -30.30
C LYS A 143 -22.88 13.40 -30.33
N LEU A 144 -21.87 12.59 -30.65
CA LEU A 144 -20.50 13.04 -30.90
C LEU A 144 -20.23 13.28 -32.39
N ASN A 145 -21.27 13.41 -33.21
CA ASN A 145 -21.16 13.65 -34.64
C ASN A 145 -20.37 12.56 -35.42
N VAL A 146 -20.32 11.34 -34.88
CA VAL A 146 -19.74 10.18 -35.57
C VAL A 146 -20.85 9.55 -36.42
N GLU A 147 -20.73 9.65 -37.73
CA GLU A 147 -21.77 9.23 -38.69
C GLU A 147 -21.94 7.70 -38.75
N GLU A 148 -23.09 7.25 -39.22
CA GLU A 148 -23.29 5.84 -39.56
C GLU A 148 -22.34 5.42 -40.69
N GLY A 149 -21.69 4.23 -40.50
CA GLY A 149 -20.67 3.76 -41.45
C GLY A 149 -19.23 4.23 -41.12
N HIS A 150 -19.04 5.01 -40.06
CA HIS A 150 -17.71 5.33 -39.60
C HIS A 150 -17.01 4.06 -39.05
N PRO A 151 -15.71 3.79 -39.40
CA PRO A 151 -15.01 2.57 -38.98
C PRO A 151 -15.04 2.30 -37.49
N ALA A 152 -14.96 3.34 -36.65
CA ALA A 152 -15.04 3.19 -35.18
C ALA A 152 -16.35 2.56 -34.68
N ARG A 153 -17.41 2.51 -35.50
CA ARG A 153 -18.69 1.84 -35.17
C ARG A 153 -18.71 0.36 -35.57
N GLU A 154 -17.67 -0.14 -36.23
CA GLU A 154 -17.66 -1.53 -36.69
C GLU A 154 -17.45 -2.50 -35.51
N TRP A 155 -17.99 -3.70 -35.68
CA TRP A 155 -17.82 -4.80 -34.72
C TRP A 155 -16.35 -5.26 -34.58
N SER A 156 -15.51 -4.93 -35.54
CA SER A 156 -14.07 -5.14 -35.51
C SER A 156 -13.38 -4.30 -34.43
N ASP A 157 -13.90 -3.11 -34.15
CA ASP A 157 -13.23 -2.10 -33.32
C ASP A 157 -13.92 -1.88 -31.97
N THR A 158 -15.24 -2.16 -31.88
CA THR A 158 -16.08 -1.87 -30.71
C THR A 158 -16.68 -3.13 -30.10
N PHE A 159 -16.69 -3.19 -28.76
CA PHE A 159 -17.36 -4.25 -28.00
C PHE A 159 -18.84 -3.92 -27.79
N TYR A 160 -19.72 -4.56 -28.54
CA TYR A 160 -21.17 -4.46 -28.39
C TYR A 160 -21.74 -5.57 -27.53
N PHE A 161 -22.81 -5.27 -26.77
CA PHE A 161 -23.59 -6.24 -25.99
C PHE A 161 -24.83 -6.73 -26.74
N THR A 162 -25.33 -5.96 -27.70
CA THR A 162 -26.57 -6.24 -28.42
C THR A 162 -26.33 -6.38 -29.92
N GLU A 163 -27.09 -7.25 -30.59
CA GLU A 163 -26.96 -7.48 -32.05
C GLU A 163 -27.30 -6.24 -32.89
N ASP A 164 -28.17 -5.37 -32.36
CA ASP A 164 -28.52 -4.09 -32.98
C ASP A 164 -27.49 -2.99 -32.77
N SER A 165 -26.39 -3.31 -32.12
CA SER A 165 -25.29 -2.37 -31.81
C SER A 165 -25.73 -1.14 -30.99
N SER A 166 -26.80 -1.25 -30.22
CA SER A 166 -27.34 -0.14 -29.42
C SER A 166 -26.63 0.06 -28.08
N ILE A 167 -26.04 -1.01 -27.49
CA ILE A 167 -25.35 -1.00 -26.19
C ILE A 167 -23.92 -1.54 -26.37
N LEU A 168 -22.96 -0.82 -25.83
CA LEU A 168 -21.53 -1.11 -26.00
C LEU A 168 -20.71 -0.80 -24.74
N LEU A 169 -19.47 -1.27 -24.71
CA LEU A 169 -18.43 -0.71 -23.84
C LEU A 169 -17.88 0.56 -24.50
N ARG A 170 -17.89 1.68 -23.76
CA ARG A 170 -17.47 2.98 -24.29
C ARG A 170 -16.05 2.91 -24.87
N THR A 171 -15.87 3.46 -26.07
CA THR A 171 -14.58 3.49 -26.78
C THR A 171 -13.72 4.70 -26.43
N GLN A 172 -14.32 5.65 -25.72
CA GLN A 172 -13.76 6.92 -25.28
C GLN A 172 -14.54 7.43 -24.05
N THR A 173 -14.01 8.40 -23.32
CA THR A 173 -14.74 9.03 -22.21
C THR A 173 -15.62 10.22 -22.66
N SER A 174 -15.65 10.55 -23.94
CA SER A 174 -16.44 11.64 -24.53
C SER A 174 -17.96 11.55 -24.23
N PRO A 175 -18.61 10.37 -24.08
CA PRO A 175 -20.02 10.31 -23.66
C PRO A 175 -20.32 11.10 -22.39
N MET A 176 -19.34 11.17 -21.46
CA MET A 176 -19.49 11.93 -20.22
C MET A 176 -19.61 13.44 -20.48
N GLN A 177 -19.01 13.94 -21.57
CA GLN A 177 -19.16 15.32 -22.00
C GLN A 177 -20.60 15.59 -22.44
N ILE A 178 -21.22 14.68 -23.19
CA ILE A 178 -22.62 14.79 -23.59
C ILE A 178 -23.55 14.74 -22.37
N HIS A 179 -23.34 13.79 -21.46
CA HIS A 179 -24.12 13.71 -20.21
C HIS A 179 -24.00 14.99 -19.38
N ALA A 180 -22.81 15.59 -19.32
CA ALA A 180 -22.61 16.86 -18.63
C ALA A 180 -23.37 18.02 -19.30
N MET A 181 -23.32 18.11 -20.63
CA MET A 181 -24.04 19.14 -21.40
C MET A 181 -25.58 19.05 -21.23
N GLU A 182 -26.12 17.83 -21.11
CA GLU A 182 -27.56 17.60 -20.95
C GLU A 182 -28.08 17.81 -19.51
N THR A 183 -27.19 17.69 -18.51
CA THR A 183 -27.63 17.65 -17.10
C THR A 183 -27.15 18.80 -16.24
N ARG A 184 -26.20 19.61 -16.72
CA ARG A 184 -25.58 20.69 -15.94
C ARG A 184 -25.93 22.05 -16.49
N GLU A 185 -25.90 23.02 -15.61
CA GLU A 185 -26.03 24.43 -15.97
C GLU A 185 -24.68 24.96 -16.50
N LEU A 186 -24.77 25.87 -17.48
CA LEU A 186 -23.62 26.55 -18.02
C LEU A 186 -23.16 27.68 -17.08
N PRO A 187 -21.86 27.96 -16.95
CA PRO A 187 -20.75 27.35 -17.69
C PRO A 187 -20.34 25.97 -17.16
N ILE A 188 -19.84 25.12 -18.06
CA ILE A 188 -19.40 23.75 -17.74
C ILE A 188 -17.88 23.67 -17.86
N ARG A 189 -17.21 23.11 -16.87
CA ARG A 189 -15.77 22.73 -16.90
C ARG A 189 -15.62 21.38 -16.21
N ILE A 190 -15.38 20.34 -16.99
CA ILE A 190 -15.27 18.97 -16.49
C ILE A 190 -13.98 18.30 -16.94
N LEU A 191 -13.49 17.39 -16.10
CA LEU A 191 -12.47 16.41 -16.44
C LEU A 191 -13.07 15.02 -16.21
N ALA A 192 -13.06 14.19 -17.24
CA ALA A 192 -13.69 12.88 -17.29
C ALA A 192 -12.63 11.77 -17.45
N PRO A 193 -11.99 11.33 -16.37
CA PRO A 193 -11.10 10.17 -16.40
C PRO A 193 -11.90 8.87 -16.37
N GLY A 194 -11.41 7.85 -17.08
CA GLY A 194 -12.07 6.55 -17.02
C GLY A 194 -11.45 5.50 -17.95
N ARG A 195 -11.88 4.26 -17.72
CA ARG A 195 -11.54 3.14 -18.59
C ARG A 195 -12.33 3.21 -19.88
N VAL A 196 -11.67 2.82 -20.95
CA VAL A 196 -12.25 2.74 -22.30
C VAL A 196 -11.82 1.43 -22.96
N TYR A 197 -12.54 1.01 -24.00
CA TYR A 197 -12.45 -0.33 -24.54
C TYR A 197 -12.44 -0.28 -26.07
N ARG A 198 -11.46 -0.94 -26.70
CA ARG A 198 -11.35 -1.13 -28.15
C ARG A 198 -10.91 -2.56 -28.45
N LYS A 199 -11.35 -3.12 -29.56
CA LYS A 199 -10.95 -4.48 -29.96
C LYS A 199 -9.54 -4.53 -30.55
N ASP A 200 -8.60 -3.87 -29.91
CA ASP A 200 -7.20 -3.90 -30.31
C ASP A 200 -6.55 -5.23 -29.91
N GLU A 201 -5.63 -5.72 -30.73
CA GLU A 201 -4.78 -6.84 -30.33
C GLU A 201 -3.77 -6.39 -29.28
N VAL A 202 -3.50 -7.28 -28.31
CA VAL A 202 -2.58 -6.99 -27.21
C VAL A 202 -1.14 -7.02 -27.68
N ASP A 203 -0.48 -5.87 -27.64
CA ASP A 203 0.96 -5.75 -27.87
C ASP A 203 1.65 -4.86 -26.82
N ALA A 204 2.89 -4.43 -27.05
CA ALA A 204 3.62 -3.57 -26.13
C ALA A 204 3.05 -2.14 -26.01
N THR A 205 2.16 -1.74 -26.94
CA THR A 205 1.63 -0.37 -27.08
C THR A 205 0.10 -0.30 -27.07
N HIS A 206 -0.58 -1.43 -27.25
CA HIS A 206 -2.03 -1.54 -27.32
C HIS A 206 -2.57 -2.54 -26.29
N SER A 207 -3.72 -2.18 -25.72
CA SER A 207 -4.51 -3.02 -24.83
C SER A 207 -5.99 -2.82 -25.15
N PRO A 208 -6.80 -3.88 -25.15
CA PRO A 208 -8.24 -3.76 -25.39
C PRO A 208 -8.96 -2.96 -24.29
N MET A 209 -8.38 -2.80 -23.14
CA MET A 209 -8.79 -1.92 -22.07
C MET A 209 -7.64 -0.97 -21.73
N PHE A 210 -7.91 0.34 -21.75
CA PHE A 210 -6.96 1.37 -21.36
C PHE A 210 -7.69 2.55 -20.74
N HIS A 211 -6.95 3.60 -20.33
CA HIS A 211 -7.56 4.76 -19.65
C HIS A 211 -7.41 6.01 -20.49
N GLN A 212 -8.49 6.77 -20.60
CA GLN A 212 -8.49 8.12 -21.11
C GLN A 212 -8.84 9.13 -20.02
N ILE A 213 -8.34 10.34 -20.21
CA ILE A 213 -8.71 11.52 -19.43
C ILE A 213 -9.14 12.55 -20.44
N GLU A 214 -10.42 12.87 -20.50
CA GLU A 214 -10.92 13.91 -21.37
C GLU A 214 -11.40 15.11 -20.56
N GLY A 215 -11.16 16.29 -21.08
CA GLY A 215 -11.67 17.52 -20.48
C GLY A 215 -12.44 18.35 -21.47
N MET A 216 -13.43 19.08 -20.95
CA MET A 216 -14.28 19.98 -21.72
C MET A 216 -14.54 21.24 -20.93
N ALA A 217 -14.53 22.38 -21.62
CA ALA A 217 -15.02 23.64 -21.09
C ALA A 217 -15.99 24.28 -22.08
N ILE A 218 -17.17 24.72 -21.61
CA ILE A 218 -18.19 25.42 -22.39
C ILE A 218 -18.58 26.69 -21.61
N ASP A 219 -18.51 27.81 -22.29
CA ASP A 219 -18.92 29.12 -21.78
C ASP A 219 -19.18 30.07 -22.96
N LYS A 220 -19.60 31.30 -22.69
CA LYS A 220 -19.72 32.33 -23.70
C LYS A 220 -18.33 32.83 -24.14
N GLY A 221 -18.11 32.81 -25.45
CA GLY A 221 -16.90 33.40 -26.05
C GLY A 221 -15.61 32.61 -25.83
N ILE A 222 -15.70 31.30 -25.54
CA ILE A 222 -14.53 30.41 -25.47
C ILE A 222 -13.87 30.32 -26.86
N THR A 223 -12.57 30.39 -26.90
CA THR A 223 -11.77 30.43 -28.13
C THR A 223 -10.68 29.35 -28.15
N MET A 224 -10.09 29.17 -29.33
CA MET A 224 -8.90 28.31 -29.50
C MET A 224 -7.70 28.79 -28.67
N ALA A 225 -7.64 30.10 -28.32
CA ALA A 225 -6.60 30.63 -27.45
C ALA A 225 -6.76 30.15 -26.01
N ASP A 226 -8.01 30.02 -25.53
CA ASP A 226 -8.31 29.48 -24.20
C ASP A 226 -7.92 28.02 -24.09
N LEU A 227 -8.24 27.22 -25.12
CA LEU A 227 -7.79 25.82 -25.21
C LEU A 227 -6.26 25.72 -25.13
N LYS A 228 -5.55 26.51 -25.96
CA LYS A 228 -4.08 26.51 -25.97
C LYS A 228 -3.50 26.99 -24.64
N GLY A 229 -4.11 27.97 -23.99
CA GLY A 229 -3.71 28.46 -22.69
C GLY A 229 -3.82 27.38 -21.61
N THR A 230 -4.99 26.74 -21.54
CA THR A 230 -5.25 25.64 -20.59
C THR A 230 -4.25 24.50 -20.78
N LEU A 231 -4.07 24.00 -22.00
CA LEU A 231 -3.19 22.86 -22.27
C LEU A 231 -1.71 23.21 -22.06
N ASN A 232 -1.27 24.42 -22.39
CA ASN A 232 0.10 24.87 -22.10
C ASN A 232 0.37 24.92 -20.59
N GLU A 233 -0.60 25.35 -19.81
CA GLU A 233 -0.46 25.38 -18.35
C GLU A 233 -0.34 23.94 -17.77
N VAL A 234 -1.17 23.02 -18.24
CA VAL A 234 -1.08 21.59 -17.85
C VAL A 234 0.30 21.03 -18.19
N VAL A 235 0.80 21.28 -19.41
CA VAL A 235 2.12 20.81 -19.84
C VAL A 235 3.25 21.39 -19.01
N ARG A 236 3.18 22.67 -18.65
CA ARG A 236 4.16 23.31 -17.76
C ARG A 236 4.21 22.67 -16.39
N GLN A 237 3.07 22.36 -15.80
CA GLN A 237 3.00 21.74 -14.48
C GLN A 237 3.46 20.28 -14.50
N LEU A 238 3.14 19.51 -15.56
CA LEU A 238 3.52 18.10 -15.68
C LEU A 238 4.98 17.87 -16.13
N TYR A 239 5.48 18.71 -17.04
CA TYR A 239 6.76 18.50 -17.71
C TYR A 239 7.80 19.60 -17.45
N GLY A 240 7.41 20.65 -16.73
CA GLY A 240 8.26 21.79 -16.37
C GLY A 240 8.07 23.03 -17.25
N GLU A 241 8.39 24.20 -16.69
CA GLU A 241 8.11 25.53 -17.26
C GLU A 241 8.72 25.79 -18.65
N HIS A 242 9.80 25.10 -19.00
CA HIS A 242 10.51 25.31 -20.25
C HIS A 242 10.08 24.33 -21.36
N THR A 243 9.04 23.55 -21.15
CA THR A 243 8.55 22.58 -22.13
C THR A 243 7.95 23.31 -23.33
N VAL A 244 8.50 23.05 -24.50
CA VAL A 244 8.02 23.63 -25.76
C VAL A 244 6.92 22.75 -26.34
N THR A 245 5.81 23.38 -26.72
CA THR A 245 4.64 22.72 -27.30
C THR A 245 4.43 23.16 -28.75
N ARG A 246 3.81 22.31 -29.54
CA ARG A 246 3.27 22.68 -30.86
C ARG A 246 1.90 22.06 -31.05
N PHE A 247 1.05 22.75 -31.82
CA PHE A 247 -0.26 22.25 -32.22
C PHE A 247 -0.22 21.95 -33.72
N ARG A 248 -0.63 20.74 -34.11
CA ARG A 248 -0.74 20.29 -35.49
C ARG A 248 -2.20 20.14 -35.89
N PRO A 249 -2.68 20.63 -37.01
CA PRO A 249 -4.02 20.37 -37.49
C PRO A 249 -4.29 18.87 -37.57
N HIS A 250 -5.49 18.47 -37.14
CA HIS A 250 -5.99 17.12 -37.20
C HIS A 250 -7.50 17.14 -37.47
N HIS A 251 -8.14 15.99 -37.64
CA HIS A 251 -9.60 15.88 -37.77
C HIS A 251 -10.17 14.92 -36.75
N PHE A 252 -11.17 15.42 -35.99
CA PHE A 252 -12.05 14.60 -35.17
C PHE A 252 -13.50 14.97 -35.49
N PRO A 253 -14.46 13.99 -35.55
CA PRO A 253 -15.86 14.28 -35.89
C PRO A 253 -16.54 15.26 -34.92
N PHE A 254 -16.14 15.24 -33.66
CA PHE A 254 -16.76 15.98 -32.56
C PHE A 254 -16.09 17.34 -32.25
N THR A 255 -15.04 17.71 -32.99
CA THR A 255 -14.37 19.02 -32.81
C THR A 255 -14.05 19.67 -34.17
N GLU A 256 -14.17 21.02 -34.24
CA GLU A 256 -13.78 21.83 -35.40
C GLU A 256 -13.51 23.27 -34.97
N PRO A 257 -12.27 23.83 -35.17
CA PRO A 257 -11.10 23.12 -35.67
C PRO A 257 -10.53 22.11 -34.67
N SER A 258 -9.93 21.03 -35.21
CA SER A 258 -9.27 20.00 -34.41
C SER A 258 -7.75 20.07 -34.54
N CYS A 259 -7.04 19.67 -33.52
CA CYS A 259 -5.58 19.57 -33.56
C CYS A 259 -5.07 18.50 -32.59
N GLU A 260 -3.85 18.09 -32.82
CA GLU A 260 -3.04 17.33 -31.88
C GLU A 260 -2.00 18.23 -31.25
N MET A 261 -1.69 17.98 -29.98
CA MET A 261 -0.64 18.67 -29.27
C MET A 261 0.55 17.78 -29.04
N ASP A 262 1.72 18.25 -29.48
CA ASP A 262 3.00 17.61 -29.23
C ASP A 262 3.83 18.44 -28.24
N ILE A 263 4.68 17.74 -27.48
CA ILE A 263 5.78 18.33 -26.72
C ILE A 263 7.11 18.04 -27.38
N GLN A 264 8.06 18.95 -27.24
CA GLN A 264 9.43 18.73 -27.67
C GLN A 264 10.03 17.54 -26.89
N CYS A 265 10.67 16.62 -27.59
CA CYS A 265 11.24 15.43 -26.96
C CYS A 265 12.24 15.81 -25.86
N HIS A 266 11.97 15.41 -24.64
CA HIS A 266 12.79 15.69 -23.47
C HIS A 266 14.20 15.05 -23.52
N LYS A 267 14.38 14.01 -24.35
CA LYS A 267 15.68 13.32 -24.49
C LYS A 267 16.62 14.01 -25.47
N CYS A 268 16.11 14.43 -26.62
CA CYS A 268 16.94 14.96 -27.72
C CYS A 268 16.73 16.44 -27.98
N HIS A 269 15.82 17.10 -27.25
CA HIS A 269 15.54 18.52 -27.40
C HIS A 269 15.31 18.95 -28.86
N GLY A 270 14.54 18.13 -29.60
CA GLY A 270 14.20 18.41 -30.98
C GLY A 270 15.16 17.83 -32.04
N ALA A 271 16.31 17.27 -31.63
CA ALA A 271 17.31 16.75 -32.58
C ALA A 271 16.92 15.41 -33.26
N GLY A 272 15.94 14.70 -32.73
CA GLY A 272 15.55 13.36 -33.14
C GLY A 272 16.32 12.26 -32.41
N CYS A 273 15.58 11.25 -31.89
CA CYS A 273 16.15 10.09 -31.20
C CYS A 273 15.19 8.90 -31.29
N PRO A 274 15.60 7.69 -30.89
CA PRO A 274 14.72 6.51 -30.89
C PRO A 274 13.41 6.71 -30.12
N THR A 275 13.42 7.47 -29.01
CA THR A 275 12.22 7.74 -28.20
C THR A 275 11.15 8.51 -28.97
N CYS A 276 11.54 9.51 -29.77
CA CYS A 276 10.65 10.27 -30.64
C CYS A 276 10.63 9.75 -32.08
N LYS A 277 11.17 8.56 -32.33
CA LYS A 277 11.26 7.94 -33.67
C LYS A 277 11.92 8.85 -34.72
N GLY A 278 12.87 9.69 -34.31
CA GLY A 278 13.60 10.61 -35.16
C GLY A 278 12.93 11.98 -35.39
N GLU A 279 11.69 12.19 -34.93
CA GLU A 279 10.93 13.41 -35.26
C GLU A 279 11.27 14.61 -34.33
N GLY A 280 11.86 14.38 -33.15
CA GLY A 280 12.16 15.44 -32.18
C GLY A 280 10.94 15.86 -31.34
N TRP A 281 9.75 15.32 -31.61
CA TRP A 281 8.48 15.64 -30.98
C TRP A 281 7.76 14.39 -30.51
N ILE A 282 6.95 14.52 -29.45
CA ILE A 282 6.14 13.44 -28.89
C ILE A 282 4.71 13.96 -28.77
N GLU A 283 3.79 13.31 -29.49
CA GLU A 283 2.35 13.56 -29.37
C GLU A 283 1.85 13.14 -28.00
N ILE A 284 1.07 14.01 -27.35
CA ILE A 284 0.54 13.76 -25.99
C ILE A 284 -0.98 13.72 -25.94
N LEU A 285 -1.68 14.47 -26.80
CA LEU A 285 -3.14 14.54 -26.77
C LEU A 285 -3.75 15.06 -28.08
N GLY A 286 -5.02 14.70 -28.28
CA GLY A 286 -5.90 15.32 -29.27
C GLY A 286 -6.81 16.36 -28.63
N CYS A 287 -7.13 17.43 -29.36
CA CYS A 287 -7.96 18.51 -28.85
C CYS A 287 -8.64 19.32 -29.97
N GLY A 288 -9.58 20.18 -29.62
CA GLY A 288 -10.22 21.06 -30.57
C GLY A 288 -11.37 21.86 -29.96
N MET A 289 -11.96 22.76 -30.76
CA MET A 289 -13.20 23.42 -30.38
C MET A 289 -14.37 22.44 -30.58
N VAL A 290 -15.29 22.39 -29.63
CA VAL A 290 -16.48 21.52 -29.71
C VAL A 290 -17.27 21.86 -30.97
N HIS A 291 -17.57 20.82 -31.75
CA HIS A 291 -18.30 21.00 -33.01
C HIS A 291 -19.70 21.57 -32.76
N PRO A 292 -20.18 22.59 -33.52
CA PRO A 292 -21.50 23.17 -33.33
C PRO A 292 -22.64 22.16 -33.28
N LYS A 293 -22.65 21.14 -34.14
CA LYS A 293 -23.63 20.07 -34.12
C LYS A 293 -23.65 19.29 -32.78
N VAL A 294 -22.52 19.13 -32.12
CA VAL A 294 -22.46 18.47 -30.81
C VAL A 294 -23.14 19.31 -29.74
N LEU A 295 -22.96 20.62 -29.76
CA LEU A 295 -23.66 21.55 -28.89
C LEU A 295 -25.18 21.51 -29.15
N GLU A 296 -25.59 21.63 -30.41
CA GLU A 296 -27.00 21.57 -30.82
C GLU A 296 -27.69 20.27 -30.38
N MET A 297 -27.04 19.10 -30.63
CA MET A 297 -27.58 17.79 -30.22
C MET A 297 -27.68 17.61 -28.72
N SER A 298 -26.91 18.40 -27.96
CA SER A 298 -26.96 18.45 -26.50
C SER A 298 -27.86 19.57 -25.94
N GLY A 299 -28.57 20.31 -26.81
CA GLY A 299 -29.51 21.36 -26.41
C GLY A 299 -28.86 22.71 -26.07
N ILE A 300 -27.62 22.93 -26.48
CA ILE A 300 -26.88 24.19 -26.26
C ILE A 300 -26.83 24.97 -27.58
N ASP A 301 -27.16 26.28 -27.50
CA ASP A 301 -27.14 27.17 -28.64
C ASP A 301 -25.71 27.52 -29.04
N PRO A 302 -25.21 27.09 -30.23
CA PRO A 302 -23.85 27.33 -30.67
C PRO A 302 -23.59 28.80 -31.11
N ASP A 303 -24.63 29.59 -31.31
CA ASP A 303 -24.46 31.04 -31.59
C ASP A 303 -24.19 31.84 -30.30
N GLU A 304 -24.60 31.31 -29.14
CA GLU A 304 -24.40 31.95 -27.85
C GLU A 304 -23.19 31.39 -27.06
N TYR A 305 -22.98 30.06 -27.18
CA TYR A 305 -21.94 29.34 -26.44
C TYR A 305 -20.94 28.66 -27.36
N SER A 306 -19.73 28.62 -26.92
CA SER A 306 -18.66 27.85 -27.55
C SER A 306 -17.90 27.04 -26.49
N GLY A 307 -17.10 26.08 -26.92
CA GLY A 307 -16.35 25.27 -25.99
C GLY A 307 -15.15 24.61 -26.66
N TYR A 308 -14.30 24.06 -25.84
CA TYR A 308 -13.21 23.20 -26.29
C TYR A 308 -13.25 21.86 -25.56
N ALA A 309 -12.65 20.85 -26.20
CA ALA A 309 -12.43 19.55 -25.62
C ALA A 309 -11.02 19.03 -25.95
N PHE A 310 -10.53 18.13 -25.11
CA PHE A 310 -9.24 17.45 -25.30
C PHE A 310 -9.29 16.04 -24.70
N GLY A 311 -8.45 15.14 -25.20
CA GLY A 311 -8.37 13.75 -24.73
C GLY A 311 -6.93 13.26 -24.64
N ILE A 312 -6.58 12.70 -23.49
CA ILE A 312 -5.25 12.22 -23.11
C ILE A 312 -5.32 10.71 -22.86
N GLY A 313 -4.43 9.93 -23.45
CA GLY A 313 -4.22 8.52 -23.05
C GLY A 313 -3.33 8.45 -21.82
N LEU A 314 -3.86 7.95 -20.71
CA LEU A 314 -3.11 7.93 -19.43
C LEU A 314 -1.88 7.04 -19.49
N GLU A 315 -1.99 5.84 -20.04
CA GLU A 315 -0.86 4.89 -20.15
C GLU A 315 0.32 5.47 -20.90
N ARG A 316 0.07 6.18 -22.01
CA ARG A 316 1.12 6.81 -22.82
C ARG A 316 1.90 7.85 -22.00
N MET A 317 1.20 8.63 -21.18
CA MET A 317 1.84 9.60 -20.28
C MET A 317 2.70 8.91 -19.22
N VAL A 318 2.14 7.87 -18.58
CA VAL A 318 2.82 7.11 -17.52
C VAL A 318 4.05 6.39 -18.08
N MET A 319 3.92 5.75 -19.25
CA MET A 319 5.05 5.11 -19.96
C MET A 319 6.16 6.11 -20.25
N GLY A 320 5.81 7.30 -20.75
CA GLY A 320 6.79 8.36 -21.04
C GLY A 320 7.49 8.86 -19.78
N ARG A 321 6.75 9.08 -18.71
CA ARG A 321 7.27 9.61 -17.44
C ARG A 321 8.20 8.64 -16.72
N PHE A 322 7.80 7.37 -16.61
CA PHE A 322 8.53 6.34 -15.87
C PHE A 322 9.44 5.47 -16.76
N LYS A 323 9.51 5.77 -18.07
CA LYS A 323 10.30 5.01 -19.06
C LYS A 323 9.93 3.53 -19.11
N ILE A 324 8.64 3.25 -19.11
CA ILE A 324 8.07 1.92 -19.24
C ILE A 324 7.87 1.64 -20.74
N ASP A 325 8.42 0.55 -21.24
CA ASP A 325 8.42 0.24 -22.68
C ASP A 325 7.26 -0.69 -23.11
N ASP A 326 6.51 -1.22 -22.15
CA ASP A 326 5.45 -2.20 -22.40
C ASP A 326 4.21 -1.90 -21.55
N ILE A 327 3.07 -1.62 -22.21
CA ILE A 327 1.78 -1.30 -21.57
C ILE A 327 1.23 -2.46 -20.72
N ARG A 328 1.56 -3.71 -21.07
CA ARG A 328 1.08 -4.91 -20.37
C ARG A 328 1.50 -4.96 -18.91
N LEU A 329 2.66 -4.37 -18.59
CA LEU A 329 3.18 -4.29 -17.23
C LEU A 329 2.23 -3.59 -16.24
N PHE A 330 1.37 -2.68 -16.74
CA PHE A 330 0.37 -2.02 -15.90
C PHE A 330 -0.74 -2.96 -15.44
N TYR A 331 -0.98 -4.05 -16.16
CA TYR A 331 -2.14 -4.93 -15.97
C TYR A 331 -1.78 -6.32 -15.44
N GLU A 332 -0.48 -6.69 -15.46
CA GLU A 332 0.00 -7.99 -14.98
C GLU A 332 0.01 -8.12 -13.45
N ASN A 333 -0.13 -7.03 -12.73
CA ASN A 333 -0.11 -6.97 -11.26
C ASN A 333 1.16 -7.60 -10.64
N ASP A 334 2.30 -7.48 -11.31
CA ASP A 334 3.59 -7.95 -10.79
C ASP A 334 4.09 -7.03 -9.67
N VAL A 335 4.17 -7.57 -8.46
CA VAL A 335 4.62 -6.83 -7.27
C VAL A 335 6.03 -6.26 -7.44
N ARG A 336 6.91 -6.95 -8.19
CA ARG A 336 8.28 -6.48 -8.47
C ARG A 336 8.29 -5.23 -9.36
N PHE A 337 7.33 -5.15 -10.27
CA PHE A 337 7.12 -3.96 -11.09
C PHE A 337 6.57 -2.81 -10.22
N LEU A 338 5.51 -3.06 -9.45
CA LEU A 338 4.86 -2.05 -8.64
C LEU A 338 5.77 -1.43 -7.56
N HIS A 339 6.70 -2.21 -7.01
CA HIS A 339 7.66 -1.71 -6.01
C HIS A 339 8.78 -0.82 -6.57
N GLN A 340 8.81 -0.55 -7.87
CA GLN A 340 9.79 0.36 -8.49
C GLN A 340 9.36 1.84 -8.41
N PHE A 341 8.14 2.12 -8.00
CA PHE A 341 7.53 3.46 -8.04
C PHE A 341 7.15 4.03 -6.67
#